data_f9955848616a2b6f5920b6dfe3477eab
#
_entry.id   f9955848616a2b6f5920b6dfe3477eab
#
_cell.length_a   1.000
_cell.length_b   1.000
_cell.length_c   1.000
_cell.angle_alpha   90.00
_cell.angle_beta   90.00
_cell.angle_gamma   90.00
#
_symmetry.space_group_name_H-M   'P 1'
#
loop_
_entity.id
_entity.type
_entity.pdbx_description
1 polymer ?
#
loop_
_entity_poly.entity_id
_entity_poly.type
_entity_poly.pdbx_seq_one_letter_code
_entity_poly.pdbx_strand_id
1 'polypeptide(L)'
;MSSKEPIKDIKVAKKELEKEMIKGILEYIKNGVFPNNSPNSYINAYTIVTNMADVGDEKSKDLFEYHNETIQKFIKDCYKEVSKENGAQLINSFIKYTDNINFLIYWMYRIFTYLDKFYTKSKNKNSLSQNALHLYKEYFFNPLEDDIYREVNKLIKEDRNCNLESRPKIKTILKIIYNLDLSNPSIMKENNKICWVQEGKDSNNQTKYQDKWYESFFKLETIKFAKDKGNADIHSMSAPEYIASQLKYLDEETIRQNEYINPKYHPKINEINHK
;
A
#
# COMPACT_ATOMS: atom_id res chain seq x y z
N MET A 1 15.84 -21.87 34.27
CA MET A 1 14.86 -21.06 33.53
C MET A 1 13.52 -21.24 34.21
N SER A 2 13.00 -20.22 34.90
CA SER A 2 11.67 -20.30 35.51
C SER A 2 10.62 -20.33 34.41
N SER A 3 9.95 -21.47 34.23
CA SER A 3 8.79 -21.57 33.34
C SER A 3 7.68 -20.73 33.93
N LYS A 4 7.50 -19.51 33.40
CA LYS A 4 6.30 -18.73 33.71
C LYS A 4 5.09 -19.58 33.33
N GLU A 5 4.11 -19.70 34.23
CA GLU A 5 2.85 -20.35 33.90
C GLU A 5 2.22 -19.72 32.66
N PRO A 6 1.62 -20.52 31.77
CA PRO A 6 0.99 -19.99 30.57
C PRO A 6 -0.15 -19.02 30.92
N ILE A 7 -0.11 -17.85 30.30
CA ILE A 7 -1.15 -16.81 30.46
C ILE A 7 -2.47 -17.36 29.90
N LYS A 8 -3.52 -17.39 30.71
CA LYS A 8 -4.87 -17.87 30.33
C LYS A 8 -5.92 -16.73 30.28
N ASP A 9 -5.60 -15.57 30.83
CA ASP A 9 -6.48 -14.39 30.81
C ASP A 9 -6.16 -13.48 29.62
N ILE A 10 -7.17 -13.21 28.78
CA ILE A 10 -7.02 -12.39 27.57
C ILE A 10 -6.61 -10.94 27.86
N LYS A 11 -7.07 -10.37 28.99
CA LYS A 11 -6.70 -8.99 29.36
C LYS A 11 -5.23 -8.91 29.73
N VAL A 12 -4.73 -9.92 30.44
CA VAL A 12 -3.31 -10.03 30.77
C VAL A 12 -2.49 -10.26 29.51
N ALA A 13 -2.94 -11.15 28.62
CA ALA A 13 -2.27 -11.41 27.34
C ALA A 13 -2.15 -10.15 26.47
N LYS A 14 -3.24 -9.39 26.30
CA LYS A 14 -3.22 -8.12 25.54
C LYS A 14 -2.23 -7.11 26.13
N LYS A 15 -2.19 -6.97 27.47
CA LYS A 15 -1.27 -6.07 28.17
C LYS A 15 0.19 -6.48 27.98
N GLU A 16 0.49 -7.76 28.09
CA GLU A 16 1.85 -8.27 27.88
C GLU A 16 2.28 -8.16 26.41
N LEU A 17 1.41 -8.46 25.42
CA LEU A 17 1.69 -8.25 24.00
C LEU A 17 2.02 -6.79 23.71
N GLU A 18 1.25 -5.87 24.27
CA GLU A 18 1.51 -4.43 24.12
C GLU A 18 2.87 -4.03 24.69
N LYS A 19 3.22 -4.54 25.86
CA LYS A 19 4.49 -4.26 26.54
C LYS A 19 5.68 -4.89 25.81
N GLU A 20 5.57 -6.18 25.45
CA GLU A 20 6.69 -6.94 24.89
C GLU A 20 7.05 -6.48 23.47
N MET A 21 6.07 -6.12 22.63
CA MET A 21 6.35 -5.87 21.23
C MET A 21 5.65 -4.67 20.62
N ILE A 22 4.33 -4.49 20.82
CA ILE A 22 3.56 -3.50 20.07
C ILE A 22 4.05 -2.08 20.33
N LYS A 23 4.29 -1.72 21.60
CA LYS A 23 4.87 -0.40 21.96
C LYS A 23 6.22 -0.17 21.28
N GLY A 24 7.08 -1.19 21.26
CA GLY A 24 8.38 -1.11 20.62
C GLY A 24 8.29 -0.88 19.11
N ILE A 25 7.32 -1.53 18.43
CA ILE A 25 7.04 -1.31 17.00
C ILE A 25 6.61 0.15 16.77
N LEU A 26 5.68 0.66 17.59
CA LEU A 26 5.17 2.03 17.47
C LEU A 26 6.26 3.07 17.77
N GLU A 27 7.12 2.82 18.74
CA GLU A 27 8.28 3.69 19.04
C GLU A 27 9.30 3.68 17.90
N TYR A 28 9.56 2.52 17.30
CA TYR A 28 10.41 2.44 16.12
C TYR A 28 9.86 3.25 14.93
N ILE A 29 8.57 3.12 14.66
CA ILE A 29 7.90 3.90 13.61
C ILE A 29 8.07 5.41 13.87
N LYS A 30 8.00 5.84 15.13
CA LYS A 30 8.09 7.25 15.50
C LYS A 30 9.51 7.79 15.49
N ASN A 31 10.47 7.02 16.00
CA ASN A 31 11.80 7.51 16.35
C ASN A 31 12.93 6.86 15.55
N GLY A 32 12.63 5.82 14.73
CA GLY A 32 13.62 5.07 13.95
C GLY A 32 14.52 4.13 14.77
N VAL A 33 14.27 4.00 16.08
CA VAL A 33 15.09 3.18 16.99
C VAL A 33 14.19 2.18 17.70
N PHE A 34 14.48 0.88 17.56
CA PHE A 34 13.86 -0.11 18.42
C PHE A 34 14.35 0.13 19.87
N PRO A 35 13.44 0.38 20.82
CA PRO A 35 13.83 0.32 22.21
C PRO A 35 14.43 -1.07 22.47
N ASN A 36 15.47 -1.18 23.32
CA ASN A 36 16.25 -2.39 23.62
C ASN A 36 15.41 -3.69 23.73
N ASN A 37 14.73 -4.04 22.66
CA ASN A 37 13.94 -5.26 22.56
C ASN A 37 14.91 -6.41 22.32
N SER A 38 15.09 -7.20 23.36
CA SER A 38 15.85 -8.44 23.20
C SER A 38 15.20 -9.32 22.12
N PRO A 39 15.97 -10.17 21.42
CA PRO A 39 15.41 -11.23 20.55
C PRO A 39 14.29 -12.03 21.23
N ASN A 40 14.32 -12.10 22.54
CA ASN A 40 13.32 -12.76 23.38
C ASN A 40 11.93 -12.08 23.34
N SER A 41 11.83 -10.77 23.09
CA SER A 41 10.54 -10.06 23.07
C SER A 41 9.61 -10.59 21.97
N TYR A 42 10.16 -10.84 20.78
CA TYR A 42 9.37 -11.45 19.67
C TYR A 42 8.93 -12.87 20.05
N ILE A 43 9.84 -13.68 20.58
CA ILE A 43 9.53 -15.07 20.99
C ILE A 43 8.48 -15.05 22.09
N ASN A 44 8.59 -14.17 23.07
CA ASN A 44 7.60 -14.03 24.15
C ASN A 44 6.22 -13.66 23.60
N ALA A 45 6.16 -12.64 22.72
CA ALA A 45 4.90 -12.22 22.11
C ALA A 45 4.25 -13.35 21.27
N TYR A 46 5.02 -14.03 20.44
CA TYR A 46 4.55 -15.19 19.69
C TYR A 46 4.04 -16.30 20.59
N THR A 47 4.78 -16.62 21.68
CA THR A 47 4.40 -17.65 22.65
C THR A 47 3.10 -17.29 23.37
N ILE A 48 2.90 -16.01 23.71
CA ILE A 48 1.63 -15.55 24.33
C ILE A 48 0.47 -15.81 23.38
N VAL A 49 0.59 -15.47 22.09
CA VAL A 49 -0.46 -15.70 21.08
C VAL A 49 -0.75 -17.19 20.93
N THR A 50 0.30 -18.02 20.82
CA THR A 50 0.15 -19.47 20.67
C THR A 50 -0.57 -20.09 21.86
N ASN A 51 -0.09 -19.80 23.09
CA ASN A 51 -0.67 -20.35 24.31
C ASN A 51 -2.13 -19.93 24.50
N MET A 52 -2.47 -18.69 24.15
CA MET A 52 -3.85 -18.20 24.23
C MET A 52 -4.74 -18.85 23.18
N ALA A 53 -4.24 -19.02 21.94
CA ALA A 53 -5.00 -19.67 20.88
C ALA A 53 -5.28 -21.16 21.18
N ASP A 54 -4.34 -21.84 21.84
CA ASP A 54 -4.49 -23.25 22.26
C ASP A 54 -5.53 -23.45 23.38
N VAL A 55 -5.93 -22.40 24.07
CA VAL A 55 -7.01 -22.47 25.07
C VAL A 55 -8.37 -22.75 24.42
N GLY A 56 -8.59 -22.28 23.19
CA GLY A 56 -9.80 -22.53 22.42
C GLY A 56 -10.24 -21.40 21.52
N ASP A 57 -11.29 -21.68 20.76
CA ASP A 57 -11.83 -20.81 19.72
C ASP A 57 -12.22 -19.41 20.21
N GLU A 58 -12.78 -19.29 21.41
CA GLU A 58 -13.19 -17.99 21.99
C GLU A 58 -11.97 -17.09 22.19
N LYS A 59 -10.87 -17.62 22.72
CA LYS A 59 -9.63 -16.86 22.92
C LYS A 59 -8.93 -16.54 21.61
N SER A 60 -8.99 -17.44 20.65
CA SER A 60 -8.52 -17.19 19.29
C SER A 60 -9.30 -16.06 18.62
N LYS A 61 -10.64 -16.00 18.82
CA LYS A 61 -11.48 -14.90 18.36
C LYS A 61 -11.10 -13.57 19.01
N ASP A 62 -10.95 -13.55 20.33
CA ASP A 62 -10.55 -12.35 21.09
C ASP A 62 -9.18 -11.79 20.62
N LEU A 63 -8.22 -12.67 20.28
CA LEU A 63 -6.92 -12.30 19.74
C LEU A 63 -7.02 -11.78 18.32
N PHE A 64 -7.86 -12.39 17.49
CA PHE A 64 -8.10 -11.95 16.12
C PHE A 64 -8.74 -10.55 16.08
N GLU A 65 -9.72 -10.30 16.95
CA GLU A 65 -10.33 -8.99 17.11
C GLU A 65 -9.30 -7.95 17.58
N TYR A 66 -8.50 -8.29 18.59
CA TYR A 66 -7.44 -7.42 19.08
C TYR A 66 -6.39 -7.06 18.01
N HIS A 67 -5.99 -8.03 17.18
CA HIS A 67 -5.11 -7.79 16.05
C HIS A 67 -5.71 -6.74 15.10
N ASN A 68 -6.97 -6.93 14.70
CA ASN A 68 -7.64 -6.03 13.76
C ASN A 68 -7.87 -4.64 14.37
N GLU A 69 -8.31 -4.55 15.62
CA GLU A 69 -8.50 -3.28 16.34
C GLU A 69 -7.21 -2.47 16.46
N THR A 70 -6.10 -3.14 16.76
CA THR A 70 -4.79 -2.50 16.88
C THR A 70 -4.35 -1.89 15.55
N ILE A 71 -4.47 -2.63 14.46
CA ILE A 71 -4.13 -2.15 13.11
C ILE A 71 -5.08 -1.01 12.70
N GLN A 72 -6.39 -1.18 12.88
CA GLN A 72 -7.38 -0.17 12.51
C GLN A 72 -7.15 1.14 13.24
N LYS A 73 -6.87 1.10 14.54
CA LYS A 73 -6.59 2.29 15.34
C LYS A 73 -5.38 3.05 14.77
N PHE A 74 -4.29 2.34 14.52
CA PHE A 74 -3.07 2.96 13.98
C PHE A 74 -3.31 3.55 12.59
N ILE A 75 -4.02 2.84 11.71
CA ILE A 75 -4.38 3.34 10.38
C ILE A 75 -5.19 4.64 10.46
N LYS A 76 -6.19 4.70 11.35
CA LYS A 76 -6.99 5.91 11.56
C LYS A 76 -6.18 7.08 12.08
N ASP A 77 -5.20 6.82 12.93
CA ASP A 77 -4.30 7.87 13.43
C ASP A 77 -3.36 8.37 12.31
N CYS A 78 -2.85 7.47 11.47
CA CYS A 78 -2.08 7.85 10.27
C CYS A 78 -2.93 8.69 9.29
N TYR A 79 -4.18 8.31 9.05
CA TYR A 79 -5.09 9.08 8.19
C TYR A 79 -5.30 10.51 8.67
N LYS A 80 -5.50 10.72 9.99
CA LYS A 80 -5.67 12.06 10.58
C LYS A 80 -4.47 12.99 10.30
N GLU A 81 -3.27 12.43 10.24
CA GLU A 81 -2.08 13.23 9.93
C GLU A 81 -1.98 13.53 8.44
N VAL A 82 -2.19 12.53 7.58
CA VAL A 82 -2.08 12.69 6.12
C VAL A 82 -3.19 13.59 5.56
N SER A 83 -4.41 13.51 6.09
CA SER A 83 -5.55 14.30 5.62
C SER A 83 -5.43 15.82 5.86
N LYS A 84 -4.43 16.26 6.62
CA LYS A 84 -4.13 17.70 6.82
C LYS A 84 -3.27 18.27 5.69
N GLU A 85 -2.64 17.41 4.91
CA GLU A 85 -1.66 17.79 3.90
C GLU A 85 -2.29 17.91 2.52
N ASN A 86 -1.64 18.70 1.65
CA ASN A 86 -2.07 18.94 0.27
C ASN A 86 -0.86 18.95 -0.67
N GLY A 87 -1.10 18.72 -1.96
CA GLY A 87 -0.08 18.83 -3.00
C GLY A 87 1.09 17.87 -2.80
N ALA A 88 2.30 18.34 -3.01
CA ALA A 88 3.51 17.51 -2.88
C ALA A 88 3.74 16.97 -1.45
N GLN A 89 3.25 17.69 -0.42
CA GLN A 89 3.35 17.24 0.97
C GLN A 89 2.41 16.06 1.23
N LEU A 90 1.20 16.07 0.66
CA LEU A 90 0.27 14.95 0.71
C LEU A 90 0.93 13.67 0.16
N ILE A 91 1.57 13.76 -0.99
CA ILE A 91 2.25 12.61 -1.61
C ILE A 91 3.38 12.06 -0.74
N ASN A 92 4.23 12.93 -0.20
CA ASN A 92 5.33 12.52 0.67
C ASN A 92 4.82 11.87 1.96
N SER A 93 3.81 12.47 2.57
CA SER A 93 3.16 11.96 3.79
C SER A 93 2.44 10.64 3.50
N PHE A 94 1.72 10.52 2.38
CA PHE A 94 1.04 9.29 1.97
C PHE A 94 2.01 8.12 1.84
N ILE A 95 3.14 8.29 1.15
CA ILE A 95 4.17 7.26 0.99
C ILE A 95 4.74 6.88 2.37
N LYS A 96 5.16 7.87 3.17
CA LYS A 96 5.73 7.67 4.50
C LYS A 96 4.79 6.89 5.41
N TYR A 97 3.53 7.30 5.49
CA TYR A 97 2.56 6.64 6.38
C TYR A 97 2.11 5.28 5.86
N THR A 98 2.11 5.06 4.54
CA THR A 98 1.93 3.72 3.96
C THR A 98 3.04 2.78 4.40
N ASP A 99 4.30 3.21 4.35
CA ASP A 99 5.44 2.42 4.82
C ASP A 99 5.33 2.12 6.33
N ASN A 100 4.92 3.08 7.13
CA ASN A 100 4.70 2.91 8.56
C ASN A 100 3.58 1.89 8.86
N ILE A 101 2.46 1.98 8.13
CA ILE A 101 1.33 1.04 8.24
C ILE A 101 1.78 -0.37 7.83
N ASN A 102 2.48 -0.50 6.71
CA ASN A 102 3.02 -1.78 6.25
C ASN A 102 4.00 -2.39 7.27
N PHE A 103 4.81 -1.56 7.91
CA PHE A 103 5.73 -2.00 8.96
C PHE A 103 4.98 -2.58 10.17
N LEU A 104 3.95 -1.88 10.66
CA LEU A 104 3.11 -2.41 11.75
C LEU A 104 2.43 -3.70 11.34
N ILE A 105 1.79 -3.75 10.16
CA ILE A 105 1.08 -4.94 9.67
C ILE A 105 2.02 -6.13 9.55
N TYR A 106 3.23 -5.94 9.02
CA TYR A 106 4.24 -6.99 8.90
C TYR A 106 4.60 -7.61 10.25
N TRP A 107 4.86 -6.80 11.27
CA TRP A 107 5.19 -7.31 12.59
C TRP A 107 4.00 -7.93 13.29
N MET A 108 2.82 -7.33 13.18
CA MET A 108 1.57 -7.91 13.70
C MET A 108 1.28 -9.26 13.04
N TYR A 109 1.41 -9.38 11.72
CA TYR A 109 1.27 -10.65 11.02
C TYR A 109 2.24 -11.71 11.57
N ARG A 110 3.50 -11.37 11.77
CA ARG A 110 4.49 -12.32 12.29
C ARG A 110 4.20 -12.81 13.71
N ILE A 111 3.74 -11.91 14.58
CA ILE A 111 3.38 -12.28 15.97
C ILE A 111 2.14 -13.16 16.00
N PHE A 112 1.15 -12.87 15.16
CA PHE A 112 -0.15 -13.52 15.14
C PHE A 112 -0.28 -14.65 14.09
N THR A 113 0.79 -15.02 13.40
CA THR A 113 0.75 -16.01 12.29
C THR A 113 0.17 -17.37 12.69
N TYR A 114 0.21 -17.74 14.00
CA TYR A 114 -0.41 -18.94 14.50
C TYR A 114 -1.94 -18.93 14.29
N LEU A 115 -2.58 -17.75 14.46
CA LEU A 115 -4.02 -17.60 14.20
C LEU A 115 -4.37 -17.85 12.73
N ASP A 116 -3.53 -17.43 11.81
CA ASP A 116 -3.75 -17.65 10.37
C ASP A 116 -3.76 -19.15 10.03
N LYS A 117 -2.87 -19.91 10.64
CA LYS A 117 -2.74 -21.34 10.38
C LYS A 117 -3.89 -22.16 10.96
N PHE A 118 -4.32 -21.84 12.18
CA PHE A 118 -5.19 -22.71 12.96
C PHE A 118 -6.59 -22.16 13.19
N TYR A 119 -6.77 -20.82 13.27
CA TYR A 119 -8.08 -20.22 13.51
C TYR A 119 -8.74 -19.71 12.23
N THR A 120 -8.09 -18.86 11.43
CA THR A 120 -8.73 -18.27 10.25
C THR A 120 -9.11 -19.34 9.23
N LYS A 121 -8.21 -20.28 8.96
CA LYS A 121 -8.47 -21.40 8.03
C LYS A 121 -9.58 -22.31 8.52
N SER A 122 -9.56 -22.71 9.81
CA SER A 122 -10.57 -23.60 10.38
C SER A 122 -11.97 -22.99 10.38
N LYS A 123 -12.09 -21.67 10.43
CA LYS A 123 -13.36 -20.93 10.44
C LYS A 123 -13.73 -20.33 9.08
N ASN A 124 -12.99 -20.66 8.04
CA ASN A 124 -13.18 -20.10 6.68
C ASN A 124 -13.28 -18.57 6.68
N LYS A 125 -12.39 -17.92 7.45
CA LYS A 125 -12.27 -16.47 7.53
C LYS A 125 -11.17 -15.95 6.61
N ASN A 126 -11.23 -14.66 6.28
CA ASN A 126 -10.13 -13.98 5.64
C ASN A 126 -8.85 -14.11 6.47
N SER A 127 -7.70 -14.23 5.80
CA SER A 127 -6.40 -14.22 6.46
C SER A 127 -6.15 -12.89 7.19
N LEU A 128 -5.19 -12.87 8.11
CA LEU A 128 -4.77 -11.63 8.79
C LEU A 128 -4.31 -10.57 7.77
N SER A 129 -3.59 -10.99 6.73
CA SER A 129 -3.13 -10.09 5.66
C SER A 129 -4.27 -9.54 4.82
N GLN A 130 -5.28 -10.37 4.47
CA GLN A 130 -6.48 -9.92 3.75
C GLN A 130 -7.26 -8.87 4.55
N ASN A 131 -7.46 -9.12 5.86
CA ASN A 131 -8.13 -8.16 6.73
C ASN A 131 -7.32 -6.87 6.87
N ALA A 132 -6.01 -6.95 7.05
CA ALA A 132 -5.16 -5.78 7.17
C ALA A 132 -5.18 -4.91 5.90
N LEU A 133 -5.14 -5.52 4.71
CA LEU A 133 -5.28 -4.79 3.45
C LEU A 133 -6.68 -4.19 3.30
N HIS A 134 -7.73 -4.90 3.75
CA HIS A 134 -9.10 -4.35 3.76
C HIS A 134 -9.20 -3.11 4.66
N LEU A 135 -8.67 -3.16 5.88
CA LEU A 135 -8.62 -2.03 6.81
C LEU A 135 -7.83 -0.84 6.23
N TYR A 136 -6.70 -1.12 5.55
CA TYR A 136 -5.92 -0.10 4.86
C TYR A 136 -6.72 0.59 3.76
N LYS A 137 -7.44 -0.18 2.92
CA LYS A 137 -8.32 0.37 1.89
C LYS A 137 -9.40 1.25 2.51
N GLU A 138 -10.12 0.74 3.48
CA GLU A 138 -11.30 1.38 4.06
C GLU A 138 -10.98 2.66 4.82
N TYR A 139 -9.94 2.62 5.67
CA TYR A 139 -9.69 3.72 6.61
C TYR A 139 -8.53 4.65 6.24
N PHE A 140 -7.74 4.30 5.22
CA PHE A 140 -6.62 5.15 4.79
C PHE A 140 -6.71 5.54 3.33
N PHE A 141 -6.77 4.55 2.41
CA PHE A 141 -6.69 4.85 0.98
C PHE A 141 -7.97 5.47 0.42
N ASN A 142 -9.13 4.82 0.61
CA ASN A 142 -10.39 5.26 0.00
C ASN A 142 -10.76 6.72 0.34
N PRO A 143 -10.57 7.20 1.61
CA PRO A 143 -10.84 8.61 1.92
C PRO A 143 -9.88 9.60 1.25
N LEU A 144 -8.70 9.17 0.79
CA LEU A 144 -7.68 9.97 0.13
C LEU A 144 -7.60 9.73 -1.38
N GLU A 145 -8.37 8.76 -1.90
CA GLU A 145 -8.23 8.21 -3.23
C GLU A 145 -8.21 9.28 -4.34
N ASP A 146 -9.20 10.15 -4.37
CA ASP A 146 -9.33 11.14 -5.42
C ASP A 146 -8.23 12.23 -5.34
N ASP A 147 -7.80 12.57 -4.12
CA ASP A 147 -6.70 13.51 -3.92
C ASP A 147 -5.36 12.91 -4.37
N ILE A 148 -5.11 11.64 -4.02
CA ILE A 148 -3.91 10.93 -4.46
C ILE A 148 -3.87 10.81 -5.99
N TYR A 149 -4.98 10.41 -6.62
CA TYR A 149 -5.05 10.30 -8.08
C TYR A 149 -4.79 11.63 -8.78
N ARG A 150 -5.35 12.74 -8.27
CA ARG A 150 -5.09 14.08 -8.81
C ARG A 150 -3.63 14.50 -8.68
N GLU A 151 -3.03 14.27 -7.52
CA GLU A 151 -1.62 14.64 -7.31
C GLU A 151 -0.67 13.76 -8.13
N VAL A 152 -0.94 12.47 -8.29
CA VAL A 152 -0.17 11.59 -9.19
C VAL A 152 -0.21 12.10 -10.63
N ASN A 153 -1.39 12.52 -11.12
CA ASN A 153 -1.51 13.08 -12.46
C ASN A 153 -0.76 14.39 -12.63
N LYS A 154 -0.69 15.25 -11.60
CA LYS A 154 0.17 16.45 -11.62
C LYS A 154 1.64 16.09 -11.76
N LEU A 155 2.11 15.09 -10.98
CA LEU A 155 3.48 14.60 -11.10
C LEU A 155 3.78 14.02 -12.49
N ILE A 156 2.83 13.30 -13.10
CA ILE A 156 2.98 12.81 -14.47
C ILE A 156 3.03 13.97 -15.48
N LYS A 157 2.23 15.02 -15.27
CA LYS A 157 2.29 16.22 -16.09
C LYS A 157 3.64 16.94 -15.97
N GLU A 158 4.21 16.99 -14.78
CA GLU A 158 5.57 17.52 -14.56
C GLU A 158 6.62 16.68 -15.27
N ASP A 159 6.52 15.33 -15.22
CA ASP A 159 7.40 14.43 -15.96
C ASP A 159 7.29 14.63 -17.48
N ARG A 160 6.10 14.90 -18.02
CA ARG A 160 5.89 15.28 -19.42
C ARG A 160 6.58 16.59 -19.78
N ASN A 161 6.72 17.49 -18.82
CA ASN A 161 7.46 18.75 -18.97
C ASN A 161 8.95 18.63 -18.62
N CYS A 162 9.51 17.41 -18.72
CA CYS A 162 10.92 17.07 -18.50
C CYS A 162 11.41 17.19 -17.04
N ASN A 163 10.51 17.25 -16.05
CA ASN A 163 10.90 17.10 -14.64
C ASN A 163 10.92 15.63 -14.22
N LEU A 164 12.07 14.98 -14.45
CA LEU A 164 12.23 13.53 -14.20
C LEU A 164 12.39 13.15 -12.73
N GLU A 165 12.56 14.12 -11.83
CA GLU A 165 12.76 13.88 -10.39
C GLU A 165 11.54 13.22 -9.73
N SER A 166 10.35 13.41 -10.31
CA SER A 166 9.10 12.84 -9.80
C SER A 166 8.91 11.35 -10.10
N ARG A 167 9.66 10.77 -11.05
CA ARG A 167 9.49 9.37 -11.51
C ARG A 167 9.53 8.32 -10.39
N PRO A 168 10.50 8.33 -9.45
CA PRO A 168 10.53 7.35 -8.37
C PRO A 168 9.28 7.42 -7.47
N LYS A 169 8.76 8.63 -7.22
CA LYS A 169 7.54 8.82 -6.42
C LYS A 169 6.31 8.28 -7.15
N ILE A 170 6.16 8.60 -8.44
CA ILE A 170 5.08 8.08 -9.29
C ILE A 170 5.07 6.55 -9.24
N LYS A 171 6.20 5.90 -9.51
CA LYS A 171 6.34 4.45 -9.49
C LYS A 171 5.96 3.86 -8.13
N THR A 172 6.38 4.50 -7.03
CA THR A 172 6.05 4.04 -5.67
C THR A 172 4.55 4.07 -5.42
N ILE A 173 3.88 5.17 -5.78
CA ILE A 173 2.43 5.32 -5.56
C ILE A 173 1.64 4.35 -6.43
N LEU A 174 2.02 4.21 -7.70
CA LEU A 174 1.35 3.28 -8.61
C LEU A 174 1.50 1.84 -8.13
N LYS A 175 2.66 1.46 -7.60
CA LYS A 175 2.85 0.16 -6.95
C LYS A 175 1.91 -0.02 -5.75
N ILE A 176 1.71 1.02 -4.93
CA ILE A 176 0.75 0.98 -3.83
C ILE A 176 -0.67 0.74 -4.38
N ILE A 177 -1.09 1.51 -5.38
CA ILE A 177 -2.42 1.37 -6.02
C ILE A 177 -2.61 -0.05 -6.58
N TYR A 178 -1.60 -0.61 -7.25
CA TYR A 178 -1.66 -1.97 -7.80
C TYR A 178 -1.78 -3.04 -6.72
N ASN A 179 -1.13 -2.84 -5.56
CA ASN A 179 -1.25 -3.75 -4.43
C ASN A 179 -2.66 -3.77 -3.83
N LEU A 180 -3.46 -2.72 -4.02
CA LEU A 180 -4.85 -2.69 -3.54
C LEU A 180 -5.75 -3.71 -4.24
N ASP A 181 -5.41 -4.10 -5.46
CA ASP A 181 -6.19 -5.06 -6.25
C ASP A 181 -5.77 -6.52 -6.04
N LEU A 182 -4.83 -6.81 -5.12
CA LEU A 182 -4.44 -8.17 -4.79
C LEU A 182 -5.62 -8.97 -4.22
N SER A 183 -5.90 -10.13 -4.80
CA SER A 183 -7.00 -11.00 -4.41
C SER A 183 -6.66 -11.88 -3.19
N ASN A 184 -5.42 -12.32 -3.10
CA ASN A 184 -4.89 -13.06 -1.96
C ASN A 184 -3.57 -12.42 -1.48
N PRO A 185 -3.67 -11.27 -0.77
CA PRO A 185 -2.50 -10.53 -0.34
C PRO A 185 -1.77 -11.23 0.79
N SER A 186 -0.46 -11.23 0.72
CA SER A 186 0.44 -11.53 1.83
C SER A 186 1.44 -10.39 2.00
N ILE A 187 1.94 -10.20 3.22
CA ILE A 187 2.92 -9.18 3.54
C ILE A 187 4.25 -9.83 3.90
N MET A 188 5.31 -9.44 3.19
CA MET A 188 6.64 -10.01 3.42
C MET A 188 7.73 -8.96 3.35
N LYS A 189 8.95 -9.36 3.74
CA LYS A 189 10.13 -8.52 3.65
C LYS A 189 11.06 -9.09 2.58
N GLU A 190 11.28 -8.30 1.53
CA GLU A 190 12.21 -8.58 0.44
C GLU A 190 13.22 -7.44 0.29
N ASN A 191 14.50 -7.74 0.18
CA ASN A 191 15.56 -6.74 -0.01
C ASN A 191 15.48 -5.58 0.98
N ASN A 192 15.23 -5.87 2.27
CA ASN A 192 15.00 -4.92 3.36
C ASN A 192 13.79 -3.99 3.21
N LYS A 193 12.91 -4.22 2.23
CA LYS A 193 11.63 -3.51 2.10
C LYS A 193 10.47 -4.43 2.42
N ILE A 194 9.47 -3.89 3.10
CA ILE A 194 8.22 -4.58 3.37
C ILE A 194 7.29 -4.32 2.19
N CYS A 195 6.75 -5.39 1.63
CA CYS A 195 5.90 -5.31 0.45
C CYS A 195 4.72 -6.28 0.52
N TRP A 196 3.65 -5.91 -0.17
CA TRP A 196 2.55 -6.80 -0.45
C TRP A 196 2.85 -7.64 -1.67
N VAL A 197 2.47 -8.90 -1.62
CA VAL A 197 2.61 -9.85 -2.71
C VAL A 197 1.33 -10.66 -2.87
N GLN A 198 1.08 -11.15 -4.07
CA GLN A 198 -0.01 -12.07 -4.37
C GLN A 198 0.44 -13.49 -4.01
N GLU A 199 -0.30 -14.18 -3.13
CA GLU A 199 -0.10 -15.60 -2.88
C GLU A 199 -0.91 -16.46 -3.87
N GLY A 200 -0.23 -17.39 -4.52
CA GLY A 200 -0.85 -18.30 -5.49
C GLY A 200 -1.26 -17.61 -6.81
N LYS A 201 -2.10 -18.31 -7.59
CA LYS A 201 -2.64 -17.75 -8.84
C LYS A 201 -3.70 -16.72 -8.51
N ASP A 202 -3.66 -15.59 -9.21
CA ASP A 202 -4.72 -14.60 -9.13
C ASP A 202 -6.01 -15.20 -9.73
N SER A 203 -6.96 -15.50 -8.86
CA SER A 203 -8.23 -16.11 -9.25
C SER A 203 -9.28 -15.09 -9.68
N ASN A 204 -9.09 -13.82 -9.29
CA ASN A 204 -10.00 -12.73 -9.60
C ASN A 204 -9.21 -11.58 -10.22
N ASN A 205 -9.30 -11.42 -11.55
CA ASN A 205 -8.78 -10.25 -12.27
C ASN A 205 -9.54 -8.96 -11.90
N GLN A 206 -9.84 -8.74 -10.62
CA GLN A 206 -10.43 -7.50 -10.15
C GLN A 206 -9.34 -6.44 -10.06
N THR A 207 -9.47 -5.41 -10.88
CA THR A 207 -8.52 -4.30 -10.95
C THR A 207 -9.23 -2.97 -10.70
N LYS A 208 -10.10 -2.96 -9.68
CA LYS A 208 -10.99 -1.84 -9.37
C LYS A 208 -10.24 -0.51 -9.21
N TYR A 209 -9.17 -0.49 -8.43
CA TYR A 209 -8.40 0.74 -8.15
C TYR A 209 -7.57 1.15 -9.36
N GLN A 210 -6.96 0.19 -10.05
CA GLN A 210 -6.22 0.43 -11.30
C GLN A 210 -7.16 0.93 -12.40
N ASP A 211 -8.34 0.31 -12.57
CA ASP A 211 -9.32 0.70 -13.59
C ASP A 211 -9.83 2.11 -13.31
N LYS A 212 -10.18 2.44 -12.06
CA LYS A 212 -10.64 3.78 -11.68
C LYS A 212 -9.57 4.83 -11.97
N TRP A 213 -8.33 4.57 -11.54
CA TRP A 213 -7.23 5.51 -11.80
C TRP A 213 -7.00 5.71 -13.30
N TYR A 214 -6.93 4.61 -14.06
CA TYR A 214 -6.68 4.67 -15.49
C TYR A 214 -7.79 5.42 -16.24
N GLU A 215 -9.05 5.00 -16.11
CA GLU A 215 -10.17 5.54 -16.90
C GLU A 215 -10.58 6.94 -16.47
N SER A 216 -10.62 7.22 -15.18
CA SER A 216 -11.14 8.50 -14.66
C SER A 216 -10.10 9.60 -14.54
N PHE A 217 -8.81 9.26 -14.49
CA PHE A 217 -7.75 10.24 -14.25
C PHE A 217 -6.67 10.20 -15.34
N PHE A 218 -5.93 9.11 -15.48
CA PHE A 218 -4.77 9.06 -16.38
C PHE A 218 -5.14 9.28 -17.85
N LYS A 219 -6.13 8.55 -18.35
CA LYS A 219 -6.59 8.61 -19.75
C LYS A 219 -7.07 10.02 -20.13
N LEU A 220 -7.91 10.62 -19.28
CA LEU A 220 -8.46 11.95 -19.55
C LEU A 220 -7.39 13.03 -19.58
N GLU A 221 -6.46 13.01 -18.62
CA GLU A 221 -5.34 13.97 -18.59
C GLU A 221 -4.35 13.74 -19.73
N THR A 222 -4.15 12.49 -20.19
CA THR A 222 -3.31 12.20 -21.35
C THR A 222 -3.90 12.79 -22.63
N ILE A 223 -5.21 12.58 -22.87
CA ILE A 223 -5.90 13.16 -24.02
C ILE A 223 -5.82 14.70 -23.99
N LYS A 224 -6.08 15.29 -22.83
CA LYS A 224 -6.02 16.74 -22.66
C LYS A 224 -4.62 17.28 -22.95
N PHE A 225 -3.60 16.69 -22.35
CA PHE A 225 -2.21 17.11 -22.56
C PHE A 225 -1.77 17.00 -24.02
N ALA A 226 -2.12 15.89 -24.69
CA ALA A 226 -1.81 15.68 -26.11
C ALA A 226 -2.45 16.77 -27.00
N LYS A 227 -3.74 17.10 -26.75
CA LYS A 227 -4.44 18.17 -27.50
C LYS A 227 -3.83 19.55 -27.24
N ASP A 228 -3.57 19.90 -25.97
CA ASP A 228 -3.01 21.19 -25.60
C ASP A 228 -1.61 21.37 -26.23
N LYS A 229 -0.77 20.33 -26.18
CA LYS A 229 0.55 20.32 -26.80
C LYS A 229 0.47 20.42 -28.32
N GLY A 230 -0.35 19.59 -28.96
CA GLY A 230 -0.52 19.59 -30.40
C GLY A 230 -0.98 20.96 -30.94
N ASN A 231 -1.94 21.60 -30.26
CA ASN A 231 -2.40 22.94 -30.59
C ASN A 231 -1.30 24.01 -30.42
N ALA A 232 -0.52 23.95 -29.34
CA ALA A 232 0.57 24.88 -29.12
C ALA A 232 1.67 24.75 -30.19
N ASP A 233 2.05 23.49 -30.51
CA ASP A 233 3.10 23.19 -31.47
C ASP A 233 2.69 23.61 -32.90
N ILE A 234 1.43 23.39 -33.34
CA ILE A 234 0.95 23.71 -34.69
C ILE A 234 0.95 25.23 -34.97
N HIS A 235 0.77 26.04 -33.92
CA HIS A 235 0.78 27.49 -34.05
C HIS A 235 2.18 28.10 -33.94
N SER A 236 3.18 27.36 -33.43
CA SER A 236 4.51 27.91 -33.14
C SER A 236 5.64 27.30 -33.98
N MET A 237 5.40 26.23 -34.73
CA MET A 237 6.41 25.47 -35.43
C MET A 237 6.13 25.34 -36.91
N SER A 238 7.18 25.15 -37.73
CA SER A 238 7.04 24.71 -39.13
C SER A 238 6.56 23.27 -39.21
N ALA A 239 6.01 22.84 -40.35
CA ALA A 239 5.50 21.47 -40.51
C ALA A 239 6.54 20.39 -40.22
N PRO A 240 7.81 20.46 -40.66
CA PRO A 240 8.84 19.48 -40.30
C PRO A 240 9.13 19.45 -38.79
N GLU A 241 9.22 20.63 -38.15
CA GLU A 241 9.47 20.75 -36.70
C GLU A 241 8.30 20.16 -35.89
N TYR A 242 7.06 20.42 -36.31
CA TYR A 242 5.86 19.84 -35.72
C TYR A 242 5.90 18.33 -35.76
N ILE A 243 6.17 17.72 -36.92
CA ILE A 243 6.26 16.27 -37.08
C ILE A 243 7.34 15.70 -36.15
N ALA A 244 8.52 16.31 -36.13
CA ALA A 244 9.61 15.88 -35.24
C ALA A 244 9.23 15.97 -33.75
N SER A 245 8.54 17.04 -33.34
CA SER A 245 8.04 17.22 -31.96
C SER A 245 7.02 16.15 -31.59
N GLN A 246 6.08 15.83 -32.50
CA GLN A 246 5.07 14.80 -32.22
C GLN A 246 5.68 13.39 -32.16
N LEU A 247 6.62 13.04 -33.02
CA LEU A 247 7.33 11.75 -32.96
C LEU A 247 8.08 11.59 -31.64
N LYS A 248 8.82 12.63 -31.23
CA LYS A 248 9.51 12.64 -29.93
C LYS A 248 8.53 12.47 -28.76
N TYR A 249 7.39 13.15 -28.79
CA TYR A 249 6.34 13.01 -27.77
C TYR A 249 5.81 11.59 -27.69
N LEU A 250 5.54 10.93 -28.83
CA LEU A 250 5.05 9.55 -28.88
C LEU A 250 6.07 8.56 -28.30
N ASP A 251 7.36 8.73 -28.60
CA ASP A 251 8.42 7.91 -28.04
C ASP A 251 8.50 8.05 -26.50
N GLU A 252 8.42 9.29 -26.00
CA GLU A 252 8.41 9.56 -24.56
C GLU A 252 7.16 9.01 -23.87
N GLU A 253 5.97 9.11 -24.49
CA GLU A 253 4.74 8.52 -23.94
C GLU A 253 4.80 6.98 -23.93
N THR A 254 5.44 6.38 -24.92
CA THR A 254 5.66 4.92 -24.95
C THR A 254 6.53 4.48 -23.76
N ILE A 255 7.57 5.24 -23.43
CA ILE A 255 8.39 4.98 -22.24
C ILE A 255 7.53 5.12 -20.96
N ARG A 256 6.72 6.18 -20.85
CA ARG A 256 5.84 6.40 -19.68
C ARG A 256 4.80 5.29 -19.55
N GLN A 257 4.22 4.83 -20.66
CA GLN A 257 3.29 3.69 -20.64
C GLN A 257 3.94 2.45 -20.03
N ASN A 258 5.13 2.11 -20.50
CA ASN A 258 5.85 0.92 -20.01
C ASN A 258 6.23 1.04 -18.52
N GLU A 259 6.47 2.25 -18.03
CA GLU A 259 6.88 2.50 -16.66
C GLU A 259 5.73 2.62 -15.67
N TYR A 260 4.60 3.19 -16.10
CA TYR A 260 3.52 3.61 -15.20
C TYR A 260 2.24 2.79 -15.33
N ILE A 261 2.00 2.18 -16.50
CA ILE A 261 0.72 1.58 -16.83
C ILE A 261 0.82 0.05 -16.87
N ASN A 262 -0.17 -0.61 -16.29
CA ASN A 262 -0.29 -2.05 -16.42
C ASN A 262 -0.42 -2.43 -17.91
N PRO A 263 0.34 -3.41 -18.43
CA PRO A 263 0.32 -3.80 -19.85
C PRO A 263 -1.06 -4.06 -20.43
N LYS A 264 -2.03 -4.45 -19.63
CA LYS A 264 -3.43 -4.66 -20.08
C LYS A 264 -4.09 -3.40 -20.68
N TYR A 265 -3.61 -2.19 -20.34
CA TYR A 265 -4.14 -0.93 -20.88
C TYR A 265 -3.36 -0.39 -22.08
N HIS A 266 -2.20 -0.94 -22.42
CA HIS A 266 -1.37 -0.45 -23.52
C HIS A 266 -2.12 -0.37 -24.86
N PRO A 267 -2.96 -1.36 -25.26
CA PRO A 267 -3.73 -1.25 -26.50
C PRO A 267 -4.66 -0.05 -26.54
N LYS A 268 -5.31 0.26 -25.41
CA LYS A 268 -6.25 1.40 -25.30
C LYS A 268 -5.54 2.76 -25.41
N ILE A 269 -4.29 2.85 -24.95
CA ILE A 269 -3.52 4.09 -25.02
C ILE A 269 -2.99 4.32 -26.43
N ASN A 270 -2.56 3.26 -27.11
CA ASN A 270 -2.12 3.36 -28.48
C ASN A 270 -3.23 3.91 -29.39
N GLU A 271 -4.50 3.54 -29.17
CA GLU A 271 -5.65 4.12 -29.88
C GLU A 271 -5.83 5.62 -29.61
N ILE A 272 -5.43 6.12 -28.43
CA ILE A 272 -5.50 7.55 -28.10
C ILE A 272 -4.41 8.33 -28.79
N ASN A 273 -3.19 7.79 -28.85
CA ASN A 273 -2.03 8.46 -29.42
C ASN A 273 -2.05 8.50 -30.98
N HIS A 274 -2.89 7.70 -31.61
CA HIS A 274 -3.07 7.66 -33.07
C HIS A 274 -4.27 8.46 -33.58
N LYS A 275 -5.05 9.12 -32.72
CA LYS A 275 -6.15 10.04 -33.05
C LYS A 275 -5.75 11.50 -32.88
#